data_30b2ec7cfe48518abb5fe72d1bea5865
#
_entry.id   30b2ec7cfe48518abb5fe72d1bea5865
#
_cell.length_a   1.000
_cell.length_b   1.000
_cell.length_c   1.000
_cell.angle_alpha   90.00
_cell.angle_beta   90.00
_cell.angle_gamma   90.00
#
_symmetry.space_group_name_H-M   'P 1'
#
loop_
_entity.id
_entity.type
_entity.pdbx_description
1 polymer ?
#
loop_
_entity_poly.entity_id
_entity_poly.type
_entity_poly.pdbx_seq_one_letter_code
_entity_poly.pdbx_strand_id
1 'polypeptide(L)'
;MDIQIKPVSTADSEWVLEIVRSWGADFIVSRGRSIYPAQIDGFYAVAGDGRRVGLVTYEIAGDQCEVVTLDAFEKFQGVGSRLLDTVVDDATLRGCRRLWLITTNDNLDAIRFYQRRGWSLAAVYPGALEESRRLKPTIPKTGAHGIPLRDEIEFEMILQPEAGEDEVES
;
A
#
# COMPACT_ATOMS: atom_id res chain seq x y z
N MET A 1 -18.61 -12.43 -6.17
CA MET A 1 -17.47 -13.36 -6.27
C MET A 1 -16.95 -13.63 -4.88
N ASP A 2 -16.78 -14.89 -4.56
CA ASP A 2 -16.23 -15.30 -3.27
C ASP A 2 -14.72 -15.12 -3.28
N ILE A 3 -14.22 -14.28 -2.38
CA ILE A 3 -12.80 -13.93 -2.30
C ILE A 3 -12.29 -14.29 -0.92
N GLN A 4 -11.20 -15.04 -0.86
CA GLN A 4 -10.48 -15.33 0.37
C GLN A 4 -9.20 -14.51 0.44
N ILE A 5 -8.90 -13.99 1.62
CA ILE A 5 -7.64 -13.26 1.88
C ILE A 5 -6.72 -14.19 2.66
N LYS A 6 -5.51 -14.36 2.16
CA LYS A 6 -4.50 -15.25 2.75
C LYS A 6 -3.20 -14.50 3.01
N PRO A 7 -2.48 -14.82 4.10
CA PRO A 7 -1.19 -14.21 4.33
C PRO A 7 -0.16 -14.71 3.32
N VAL A 8 0.72 -13.80 2.90
CA VAL A 8 1.89 -14.14 2.07
C VAL A 8 2.90 -14.91 2.94
N SER A 9 3.37 -16.02 2.42
CA SER A 9 4.42 -16.83 3.06
C SER A 9 5.70 -16.80 2.22
N THR A 10 6.77 -17.40 2.74
CA THR A 10 8.03 -17.53 2.00
C THR A 10 7.86 -18.31 0.69
N ALA A 11 6.91 -19.24 0.64
CA ALA A 11 6.58 -19.97 -0.59
C ALA A 11 6.01 -19.08 -1.70
N ASP A 12 5.48 -17.90 -1.35
CA ASP A 12 4.89 -16.96 -2.29
C ASP A 12 5.87 -15.90 -2.80
N SER A 13 7.11 -15.88 -2.31
CA SER A 13 8.10 -14.84 -2.61
C SER A 13 8.37 -14.68 -4.10
N GLU A 14 8.48 -15.77 -4.83
CA GLU A 14 8.70 -15.74 -6.30
C GLU A 14 7.52 -15.08 -7.01
N TRP A 15 6.30 -15.35 -6.60
CA TRP A 15 5.12 -14.74 -7.17
C TRP A 15 5.07 -13.24 -6.90
N VAL A 16 5.35 -12.82 -5.67
CA VAL A 16 5.43 -11.39 -5.32
C VAL A 16 6.50 -10.70 -6.16
N LEU A 17 7.67 -11.32 -6.28
CA LEU A 17 8.79 -10.77 -7.05
C LEU A 17 8.44 -10.59 -8.54
N GLU A 18 7.73 -11.54 -9.14
CA GLU A 18 7.23 -11.41 -10.51
C GLU A 18 6.37 -10.15 -10.69
N ILE A 19 5.45 -9.91 -9.76
CA ILE A 19 4.57 -8.74 -9.81
C ILE A 19 5.40 -7.46 -9.71
N VAL A 20 6.30 -7.38 -8.75
CA VAL A 20 7.12 -6.18 -8.52
C VAL A 20 8.04 -5.90 -9.71
N ARG A 21 8.64 -6.94 -10.30
CA ARG A 21 9.47 -6.82 -11.50
C ARG A 21 8.71 -6.28 -12.70
N SER A 22 7.42 -6.55 -12.80
CA SER A 22 6.58 -5.99 -13.86
C SER A 22 6.49 -4.46 -13.78
N TRP A 23 6.84 -3.87 -12.64
CA TRP A 23 6.87 -2.41 -12.44
C TRP A 23 8.25 -1.80 -12.65
N GLY A 24 9.24 -2.58 -13.08
CA GLY A 24 10.54 -2.10 -13.56
C GLY A 24 11.74 -2.44 -12.70
N ALA A 25 11.58 -3.01 -11.49
CA ALA A 25 12.67 -3.41 -10.61
C ALA A 25 12.17 -4.39 -9.53
N ASP A 26 13.09 -4.94 -8.74
CA ASP A 26 12.77 -5.84 -7.62
C ASP A 26 12.26 -5.09 -6.38
N PHE A 27 12.29 -3.77 -6.42
CA PHE A 27 11.98 -2.90 -5.29
C PHE A 27 11.12 -1.73 -5.74
N ILE A 28 10.49 -1.09 -4.76
CA ILE A 28 9.84 0.20 -4.95
C ILE A 28 10.60 1.26 -4.14
N VAL A 29 10.40 2.52 -4.49
CA VAL A 29 10.97 3.64 -3.75
C VAL A 29 9.86 4.42 -3.08
N SER A 30 10.00 4.66 -1.79
CA SER A 30 9.08 5.47 -0.98
C SER A 30 9.91 6.33 -0.05
N ARG A 31 9.72 7.62 -0.11
CA ARG A 31 10.44 8.61 0.70
C ARG A 31 11.96 8.44 0.67
N GLY A 32 12.52 8.20 -0.53
CA GLY A 32 13.96 8.03 -0.72
C GLY A 32 14.53 6.71 -0.24
N ARG A 33 13.68 5.75 0.09
CA ARG A 33 14.05 4.44 0.62
C ARG A 33 13.63 3.35 -0.36
N SER A 34 14.54 2.43 -0.65
CA SER A 34 14.22 1.22 -1.44
C SER A 34 13.61 0.17 -0.54
N ILE A 35 12.44 -0.33 -0.91
CA ILE A 35 11.70 -1.36 -0.18
C ILE A 35 11.49 -2.55 -1.11
N TYR A 36 11.74 -3.76 -0.59
CA TYR A 36 11.62 -5.00 -1.34
C TYR A 36 10.34 -5.72 -0.94
N PRO A 37 9.24 -5.61 -1.70
CA PRO A 37 7.94 -6.17 -1.30
C PRO A 37 7.96 -7.69 -1.10
N ALA A 38 8.84 -8.42 -1.78
CA ALA A 38 8.97 -9.86 -1.60
C ALA A 38 9.59 -10.26 -0.25
N GLN A 39 10.09 -9.30 0.53
CA GLN A 39 10.77 -9.53 1.81
C GLN A 39 9.99 -9.02 3.02
N ILE A 40 8.82 -8.45 2.81
CA ILE A 40 7.98 -7.88 3.88
C ILE A 40 6.64 -8.61 3.97
N ASP A 41 5.86 -8.28 4.99
CA ASP A 41 4.56 -8.90 5.22
C ASP A 41 3.56 -8.53 4.12
N GLY A 42 2.62 -9.40 3.87
CA GLY A 42 1.58 -9.14 2.89
C GLY A 42 0.42 -10.11 2.99
N PHE A 43 -0.62 -9.77 2.24
CA PHE A 43 -1.78 -10.63 2.01
C PHE A 43 -2.08 -10.69 0.52
N TYR A 44 -2.64 -11.78 0.08
CA TYR A 44 -3.14 -11.90 -1.28
C TYR A 44 -4.59 -12.37 -1.29
N ALA A 45 -5.30 -11.99 -2.34
CA ALA A 45 -6.69 -12.36 -2.52
C ALA A 45 -6.79 -13.51 -3.53
N VAL A 46 -7.63 -14.49 -3.22
CA VAL A 46 -7.87 -15.65 -4.07
C VAL A 46 -9.35 -15.69 -4.41
N ALA A 47 -9.67 -15.77 -5.69
CA ALA A 47 -11.03 -15.97 -6.17
C ALA A 47 -11.47 -17.43 -5.98
N GLY A 48 -12.79 -17.68 -6.09
CA GLY A 48 -13.35 -19.02 -5.91
C GLY A 48 -12.81 -20.08 -6.86
N ASP A 49 -12.28 -19.69 -8.01
CA ASP A 49 -11.66 -20.58 -8.98
C ASP A 49 -10.15 -20.81 -8.74
N GLY A 50 -9.61 -20.28 -7.64
CA GLY A 50 -8.21 -20.43 -7.27
C GLY A 50 -7.24 -19.41 -7.85
N ARG A 51 -7.71 -18.46 -8.67
CA ARG A 51 -6.85 -17.41 -9.22
C ARG A 51 -6.49 -16.41 -8.13
N ARG A 52 -5.24 -15.97 -8.12
CA ARG A 52 -4.80 -14.85 -7.27
C ARG A 52 -5.17 -13.53 -7.96
N VAL A 53 -5.99 -12.73 -7.30
CA VAL A 53 -6.62 -11.54 -7.90
C VAL A 53 -6.19 -10.23 -7.26
N GLY A 54 -5.27 -10.27 -6.32
CA GLY A 54 -4.73 -9.06 -5.71
C GLY A 54 -3.64 -9.33 -4.69
N LEU A 55 -2.88 -8.29 -4.39
CA LEU A 55 -1.76 -8.31 -3.46
C LEU A 55 -1.70 -7.00 -2.69
N VAL A 56 -1.44 -7.08 -1.39
CA VAL A 56 -1.04 -5.95 -0.55
C VAL A 56 0.21 -6.34 0.22
N THR A 57 1.19 -5.45 0.27
CA THR A 57 2.35 -5.62 1.14
C THR A 57 2.47 -4.42 2.06
N TYR A 58 2.99 -4.63 3.25
CA TYR A 58 3.08 -3.60 4.28
C TYR A 58 4.22 -3.88 5.23
N GLU A 59 4.66 -2.85 5.92
CA GLU A 59 5.78 -2.91 6.83
C GLU A 59 5.46 -2.14 8.10
N ILE A 60 5.64 -2.77 9.25
CA ILE A 60 5.40 -2.13 10.55
C ILE A 60 6.74 -1.73 11.15
N ALA A 61 6.83 -0.47 11.57
CA ALA A 61 7.97 0.10 12.28
C ALA A 61 7.44 0.90 13.48
N GLY A 62 7.73 0.43 14.69
CA GLY A 62 7.17 1.03 15.89
C GLY A 62 5.65 0.90 15.93
N ASP A 63 4.96 2.03 16.09
CA ASP A 63 3.50 2.09 16.12
C ASP A 63 2.88 2.53 14.78
N GLN A 64 3.65 2.48 13.68
CA GLN A 64 3.21 2.86 12.35
C GLN A 64 3.32 1.71 11.37
N CYS A 65 2.38 1.67 10.44
CA CYS A 65 2.33 0.70 9.36
C CYS A 65 2.33 1.44 8.02
N GLU A 66 3.33 1.17 7.20
CA GLU A 66 3.34 1.66 5.81
C GLU A 66 2.72 0.60 4.91
N VAL A 67 1.67 0.96 4.17
CA VAL A 67 1.19 0.15 3.05
C VAL A 67 2.11 0.42 1.86
N VAL A 68 2.88 -0.59 1.49
CA VAL A 68 3.96 -0.45 0.50
C VAL A 68 3.44 -0.67 -0.92
N THR A 69 2.66 -1.73 -1.13
CA THR A 69 2.01 -2.00 -2.41
C THR A 69 0.56 -2.39 -2.19
N LEU A 70 -0.30 -1.98 -3.09
CA LEU A 70 -1.68 -2.44 -3.17
C LEU A 70 -2.04 -2.57 -4.65
N ASP A 71 -2.30 -3.79 -5.09
CA ASP A 71 -2.67 -4.06 -6.47
C ASP A 71 -3.86 -5.03 -6.51
N ALA A 72 -4.92 -4.61 -7.19
CA ALA A 72 -6.08 -5.43 -7.46
C ALA A 72 -6.11 -5.72 -8.96
N PHE A 73 -5.95 -6.98 -9.32
CA PHE A 73 -5.86 -7.37 -10.72
C PHE A 73 -7.22 -7.34 -11.43
N GLU A 74 -8.29 -7.43 -10.65
CA GLU A 74 -9.66 -7.26 -11.11
C GLU A 74 -10.30 -6.10 -10.34
N LYS A 75 -10.34 -4.91 -10.96
CA LYS A 75 -10.65 -3.64 -10.28
C LYS A 75 -12.07 -3.52 -9.72
N PHE A 76 -13.03 -4.25 -10.27
CA PHE A 76 -14.45 -4.06 -9.95
C PHE A 76 -14.99 -5.00 -8.88
N GLN A 77 -14.17 -5.82 -8.25
CA GLN A 77 -14.62 -6.85 -7.31
C GLN A 77 -14.45 -6.49 -5.83
N GLY A 78 -14.04 -5.26 -5.52
CA GLY A 78 -13.77 -4.85 -4.15
C GLY A 78 -12.54 -5.51 -3.53
N VAL A 79 -11.66 -6.07 -4.34
CA VAL A 79 -10.47 -6.78 -3.90
C VAL A 79 -9.52 -5.86 -3.13
N GLY A 80 -9.24 -4.68 -3.70
CA GLY A 80 -8.36 -3.70 -3.05
C GLY A 80 -8.88 -3.28 -1.68
N SER A 81 -10.18 -3.09 -1.55
CA SER A 81 -10.81 -2.72 -0.28
C SER A 81 -10.64 -3.79 0.78
N ARG A 82 -10.86 -5.05 0.42
CA ARG A 82 -10.74 -6.16 1.36
C ARG A 82 -9.30 -6.40 1.78
N LEU A 83 -8.36 -6.27 0.86
CA LEU A 83 -6.94 -6.36 1.18
C LEU A 83 -6.53 -5.24 2.13
N LEU A 84 -6.93 -4.02 1.85
CA LEU A 84 -6.61 -2.88 2.69
C LEU A 84 -7.23 -3.01 4.09
N ASP A 85 -8.49 -3.43 4.19
CA ASP A 85 -9.16 -3.66 5.46
C ASP A 85 -8.43 -4.73 6.29
N THR A 86 -7.93 -5.76 5.65
CA THR A 86 -7.15 -6.82 6.33
C THR A 86 -5.86 -6.26 6.93
N VAL A 87 -5.16 -5.37 6.22
CA VAL A 87 -3.97 -4.71 6.75
C VAL A 87 -4.32 -3.79 7.92
N VAL A 88 -5.41 -3.04 7.82
CA VAL A 88 -5.90 -2.18 8.91
C VAL A 88 -6.17 -3.02 10.17
N ASP A 89 -6.83 -4.16 10.02
CA ASP A 89 -7.14 -5.06 11.13
C ASP A 89 -5.85 -5.62 11.76
N ASP A 90 -4.91 -6.09 10.95
CA ASP A 90 -3.64 -6.62 11.45
C ASP A 90 -2.80 -5.55 12.16
N ALA A 91 -2.70 -4.37 11.57
CA ALA A 91 -1.99 -3.25 12.17
C ALA A 91 -2.61 -2.84 13.51
N THR A 92 -3.93 -2.82 13.59
CA THR A 92 -4.66 -2.51 14.82
C THR A 92 -4.38 -3.55 15.90
N LEU A 93 -4.44 -4.83 15.57
CA LEU A 93 -4.12 -5.92 16.50
C LEU A 93 -2.68 -5.86 16.99
N ARG A 94 -1.76 -5.37 16.16
CA ARG A 94 -0.33 -5.27 16.50
C ARG A 94 0.04 -3.95 17.16
N GLY A 95 -0.96 -3.13 17.54
CA GLY A 95 -0.77 -1.92 18.32
C GLY A 95 -0.36 -0.68 17.53
N CYS A 96 -0.49 -0.69 16.22
CA CYS A 96 -0.22 0.48 15.41
C CYS A 96 -1.25 1.59 15.68
N ARG A 97 -0.79 2.83 15.65
CA ARG A 97 -1.63 4.03 15.81
C ARG A 97 -1.87 4.76 14.50
N ARG A 98 -1.05 4.48 13.49
CA ARG A 98 -1.10 5.16 12.21
C ARG A 98 -0.78 4.19 11.09
N LEU A 99 -1.63 4.21 10.05
CA LEU A 99 -1.26 3.68 8.75
C LEU A 99 -0.93 4.85 7.81
N TRP A 100 0.01 4.65 6.93
CA TRP A 100 0.35 5.64 5.92
C TRP A 100 0.80 4.96 4.63
N LEU A 101 0.79 5.70 3.56
CA LEU A 101 1.26 5.24 2.26
C LEU A 101 1.74 6.41 1.41
N ILE A 102 2.56 6.08 0.44
CA ILE A 102 3.00 7.02 -0.59
C ILE A 102 2.39 6.59 -1.93
N THR A 103 1.82 7.54 -2.62
CA THR A 103 1.46 7.40 -4.02
C THR A 103 2.06 8.57 -4.80
N THR A 104 1.80 8.64 -6.09
CA THR A 104 2.37 9.66 -6.96
C THR A 104 1.29 10.57 -7.51
N ASN A 105 1.69 11.77 -7.92
CA ASN A 105 0.75 12.83 -8.35
C ASN A 105 -0.08 12.47 -9.58
N ASP A 106 0.36 11.51 -10.38
CA ASP A 106 -0.34 11.04 -11.57
C ASP A 106 -1.40 9.97 -11.28
N ASN A 107 -1.33 9.35 -10.11
CA ASN A 107 -2.20 8.21 -9.75
C ASN A 107 -3.55 8.69 -9.23
N LEU A 108 -4.36 9.24 -10.12
CA LEU A 108 -5.65 9.83 -9.77
C LEU A 108 -6.64 8.79 -9.23
N ASP A 109 -6.56 7.56 -9.71
CA ASP A 109 -7.41 6.47 -9.21
C ASP A 109 -7.10 6.16 -7.74
N ALA A 110 -5.82 6.08 -7.38
CA ALA A 110 -5.41 5.88 -5.99
C ALA A 110 -5.82 7.05 -5.10
N ILE A 111 -5.59 8.27 -5.56
CA ILE A 111 -5.96 9.50 -4.83
C ILE A 111 -7.44 9.50 -4.49
N ARG A 112 -8.30 9.15 -5.45
CA ARG A 112 -9.73 9.02 -5.23
C ARG A 112 -10.06 7.86 -4.30
N PHE A 113 -9.46 6.70 -4.53
CA PHE A 113 -9.72 5.46 -3.78
C PHE A 113 -9.48 5.65 -2.28
N TYR A 114 -8.32 6.17 -1.90
CA TYR A 114 -7.97 6.32 -0.49
C TYR A 114 -8.84 7.36 0.22
N GLN A 115 -9.10 8.50 -0.42
CA GLN A 115 -9.96 9.52 0.19
C GLN A 115 -11.39 9.03 0.40
N ARG A 116 -11.93 8.26 -0.54
CA ARG A 116 -13.27 7.68 -0.40
C ARG A 116 -13.35 6.66 0.72
N ARG A 117 -12.22 6.09 1.13
CA ARG A 117 -12.16 5.14 2.24
C ARG A 117 -11.79 5.78 3.57
N GLY A 118 -11.80 7.09 3.64
CA GLY A 118 -11.58 7.82 4.88
C GLY A 118 -10.10 8.10 5.21
N TRP A 119 -9.19 7.84 4.26
CA TRP A 119 -7.79 8.26 4.41
C TRP A 119 -7.67 9.75 4.15
N SER A 120 -6.80 10.41 4.89
CA SER A 120 -6.54 11.85 4.77
C SER A 120 -5.25 12.10 4.01
N LEU A 121 -5.24 13.16 3.22
CA LEU A 121 -4.02 13.65 2.58
C LEU A 121 -3.16 14.30 3.66
N ALA A 122 -2.00 13.71 3.95
CA ALA A 122 -1.12 14.13 5.03
C ALA A 122 -0.02 15.07 4.57
N ALA A 123 0.55 14.83 3.39
CA ALA A 123 1.65 15.63 2.87
C ALA A 123 1.79 15.50 1.35
N VAL A 124 2.40 16.51 0.75
CA VAL A 124 2.87 16.48 -0.64
C VAL A 124 4.36 16.80 -0.60
N TYR A 125 5.14 16.01 -1.32
CA TYR A 125 6.58 16.18 -1.44
C TYR A 125 6.93 16.56 -2.87
N PRO A 126 6.99 17.89 -3.18
CA PRO A 126 7.25 18.34 -4.54
C PRO A 126 8.63 17.90 -5.03
N GLY A 127 8.68 17.38 -6.25
CA GLY A 127 9.93 16.98 -6.87
C GLY A 127 10.54 15.68 -6.35
N ALA A 128 9.88 14.96 -5.45
CA ALA A 128 10.42 13.76 -4.80
C ALA A 128 10.82 12.67 -5.80
N LEU A 129 10.16 12.58 -6.95
CA LEU A 129 10.43 11.55 -7.96
C LEU A 129 11.77 11.75 -8.65
N GLU A 130 12.36 12.94 -8.63
CA GLU A 130 13.71 13.14 -9.12
C GLU A 130 14.73 12.41 -8.25
N GLU A 131 14.58 12.48 -6.94
CA GLU A 131 15.39 11.71 -5.99
C GLU A 131 15.16 10.21 -6.18
N SER A 132 13.91 9.82 -6.35
CA SER A 132 13.54 8.41 -6.54
C SER A 132 14.18 7.83 -7.81
N ARG A 133 14.28 8.60 -8.89
CA ARG A 133 14.93 8.17 -10.13
C ARG A 133 16.41 7.90 -9.98
N ARG A 134 17.09 8.50 -9.01
CA ARG A 134 18.48 8.17 -8.71
C ARG A 134 18.62 6.75 -8.20
N LEU A 135 17.66 6.30 -7.41
CA LEU A 135 17.60 4.94 -6.88
C LEU A 135 17.00 3.96 -7.89
N LYS A 136 16.02 4.41 -8.67
CA LYS A 136 15.29 3.58 -9.63
C LYS A 136 15.16 4.34 -10.96
N PRO A 137 16.19 4.29 -11.83
CA PRO A 137 16.17 5.02 -13.10
C PRO A 137 15.05 4.63 -14.08
N THR A 138 14.40 3.48 -13.84
CA THR A 138 13.30 3.00 -14.68
C THR A 138 11.99 3.77 -14.46
N ILE A 139 11.89 4.63 -13.44
CA ILE A 139 10.70 5.44 -13.22
C ILE A 139 10.53 6.41 -14.41
N PRO A 140 9.41 6.33 -15.15
CA PRO A 140 9.20 7.20 -16.31
C PRO A 140 9.02 8.65 -15.91
N LYS A 141 9.27 9.56 -16.84
CA LYS A 141 9.08 11.01 -16.63
C LYS A 141 7.62 11.41 -16.75
N THR A 142 6.86 10.69 -17.56
CA THR A 142 5.42 10.91 -17.74
C THR A 142 4.67 9.70 -17.21
N GLY A 143 3.71 9.95 -16.35
CA GLY A 143 2.90 8.92 -15.73
C GLY A 143 1.53 8.74 -16.38
N ALA A 144 0.59 8.26 -15.59
CA ALA A 144 -0.78 8.06 -16.01
C ALA A 144 -1.42 9.38 -16.47
N HIS A 145 -2.35 9.29 -17.41
CA HIS A 145 -3.09 10.43 -17.96
C HIS A 145 -2.21 11.50 -18.61
N GLY A 146 -0.97 11.17 -18.99
CA GLY A 146 -0.03 12.16 -19.53
C GLY A 146 0.51 13.15 -18.50
N ILE A 147 0.29 12.91 -17.23
CA ILE A 147 0.73 13.79 -16.13
C ILE A 147 2.21 13.58 -15.87
N PRO A 148 3.01 14.67 -15.77
CA PRO A 148 4.40 14.52 -15.37
C PRO A 148 4.53 13.82 -14.00
N LEU A 149 5.30 12.75 -13.95
CA LEU A 149 5.52 11.97 -12.75
C LEU A 149 6.62 12.63 -11.92
N ARG A 150 6.23 13.44 -10.95
CA ARG A 150 7.11 14.38 -10.26
C ARG A 150 7.08 14.32 -8.74
N ASP A 151 5.86 14.18 -8.16
CA ASP A 151 5.65 14.41 -6.74
C ASP A 151 5.19 13.14 -6.03
N GLU A 152 5.62 12.98 -4.78
CA GLU A 152 5.04 11.99 -3.87
C GLU A 152 3.91 12.65 -3.06
N ILE A 153 2.86 11.86 -2.82
CA ILE A 153 1.72 12.26 -1.98
C ILE A 153 1.57 11.22 -0.88
N GLU A 154 1.51 11.69 0.36
CA GLU A 154 1.33 10.84 1.52
C GLU A 154 -0.12 10.88 1.99
N PHE A 155 -0.73 9.70 2.13
CA PHE A 155 -2.02 9.52 2.78
C PHE A 155 -1.84 8.83 4.11
N GLU A 156 -2.73 9.12 5.06
CA GLU A 156 -2.71 8.48 6.36
C GLU A 156 -4.11 8.12 6.85
N MET A 157 -4.14 7.12 7.71
CA MET A 157 -5.31 6.77 8.52
C MET A 157 -4.83 6.67 9.97
N ILE A 158 -5.40 7.50 10.83
CA ILE A 158 -5.13 7.41 12.26
C ILE A 158 -6.05 6.35 12.85
N LEU A 159 -5.45 5.36 13.49
CA LEU A 159 -6.19 4.33 14.19
C LEU A 159 -6.53 4.86 15.59
N GLN A 160 -7.82 4.86 15.90
CA GLN A 160 -8.26 5.17 17.25
C GLN A 160 -7.86 3.98 18.14
N PRO A 161 -7.16 4.20 19.26
CA PRO A 161 -7.06 3.14 20.24
C PRO A 161 -8.49 2.73 20.60
N GLU A 162 -8.74 1.42 20.73
CA GLU A 162 -9.98 0.98 21.34
C GLU A 162 -10.23 1.86 22.56
N ALA A 163 -11.49 2.32 22.76
CA ALA A 163 -11.85 3.10 23.92
C ALA A 163 -11.47 2.28 25.15
N GLY A 164 -10.21 2.44 25.57
CA GLY A 164 -9.71 1.87 26.81
C GLY A 164 -10.47 2.51 27.94
N GLU A 165 -10.56 1.80 29.01
CA GLU A 165 -11.27 2.13 30.26
C GLU A 165 -10.82 3.47 30.90
N ASP A 166 -10.28 4.40 30.15
CA ASP A 166 -9.74 5.67 30.65
C ASP A 166 -10.78 6.81 30.67
N GLU A 167 -12.03 6.54 30.33
CA GLU A 167 -13.11 7.49 30.55
C GLU A 167 -13.87 7.20 31.86
N VAL A 168 -13.16 6.88 32.90
CA VAL A 168 -13.68 7.01 34.25
C VAL A 168 -13.01 8.24 34.87
N GLU A 169 -13.44 9.38 34.41
CA GLU A 169 -13.24 10.59 35.18
C GLU A 169 -14.58 11.29 35.33
N SER A 170 -15.07 11.14 36.49
CA SER A 170 -16.06 11.88 37.23
C SER A 170 -16.30 13.33 36.79
#